data_19e598825c313c120cae995387085858
#
_entry.id   19e598825c313c120cae995387085858
#
_cell.length_a   1.000
_cell.length_b   1.000
_cell.length_c   1.000
_cell.angle_alpha   90.00
_cell.angle_beta   90.00
_cell.angle_gamma   90.00
#
_symmetry.space_group_name_H-M   'P 1'
#
loop_
_entity.id
_entity.type
_entity.pdbx_description
1 polymer ?
#
loop_
_entity_poly.entity_id
_entity_poly.type
_entity_poly.pdbx_seq_one_letter_code
_entity_poly.pdbx_strand_id
1 'polypeptide(L)'
;MTDNESGQRNPRKGSSSANYRTTLNESARLLRANRPGEAIAVLEPLHEDLPNDPDIAINLGGALILQRKWSKAVRILKRAVDASPDNVLLWTNLAAAYLGRLETSGPKHQANAVRAYEKALWLDPSAANVHYHLGLIYKQQGNLSRASALFQRALEINPNDRDAQFWMDKLSAQLVERARDRKSDESRRARPSTDSRDESSK
;
A
#
# COMPACT_ATOMS: atom_id res chain seq x y z
N MET A 1 43.51 -38.24 34.05
CA MET A 1 42.91 -37.99 32.74
C MET A 1 41.77 -36.98 32.99
N THR A 2 42.06 -35.72 32.72
CA THR A 2 41.19 -34.59 32.94
C THR A 2 40.95 -33.95 31.61
N ASP A 3 39.79 -34.22 31.02
CA ASP A 3 39.39 -33.59 29.76
C ASP A 3 38.81 -32.23 30.08
N ASN A 4 39.61 -31.22 29.70
CA ASN A 4 39.25 -29.79 29.78
C ASN A 4 38.58 -29.42 28.45
N GLU A 5 37.24 -29.55 28.38
CA GLU A 5 36.46 -28.96 27.30
C GLU A 5 36.29 -27.46 27.54
N SER A 6 37.30 -26.71 27.07
CA SER A 6 37.20 -25.27 26.91
C SER A 6 36.23 -24.95 25.77
N GLY A 7 34.97 -24.69 26.12
CA GLY A 7 33.96 -24.16 25.22
C GLY A 7 34.40 -22.81 24.64
N GLN A 8 35.04 -22.84 23.49
CA GLN A 8 35.33 -21.65 22.70
C GLN A 8 34.01 -20.99 22.28
N ARG A 9 33.60 -19.97 23.01
CA ARG A 9 32.55 -19.04 22.57
C ARG A 9 33.06 -18.35 21.32
N ASN A 10 32.45 -18.67 20.19
CA ASN A 10 32.78 -18.07 18.91
C ASN A 10 32.42 -16.55 18.96
N PRO A 11 33.39 -15.63 19.06
CA PRO A 11 33.12 -14.19 19.26
C PRO A 11 32.44 -13.55 18.04
N ARG A 12 32.43 -14.20 16.89
CA ARG A 12 31.82 -13.67 15.66
C ARG A 12 30.29 -13.69 15.66
N LYS A 13 29.64 -14.59 16.39
CA LYS A 13 28.17 -14.65 16.47
C LYS A 13 27.56 -13.54 17.32
N GLY A 14 28.22 -13.10 18.38
CA GLY A 14 27.71 -12.04 19.27
C GLY A 14 27.85 -10.64 18.67
N SER A 15 28.97 -10.33 18.03
CA SER A 15 29.21 -9.04 17.36
C SER A 15 28.32 -8.87 16.11
N SER A 16 28.06 -9.92 15.36
CA SER A 16 27.16 -9.92 14.22
C SER A 16 25.70 -9.58 14.61
N SER A 17 25.20 -10.20 15.70
CA SER A 17 23.82 -9.94 16.19
C SER A 17 23.66 -8.52 16.76
N ALA A 18 24.66 -8.01 17.47
CA ALA A 18 24.64 -6.64 17.98
C ALA A 18 24.67 -5.62 16.83
N ASN A 19 25.52 -5.83 15.83
CA ASN A 19 25.61 -4.97 14.65
C ASN A 19 24.30 -4.99 13.85
N TYR A 20 23.68 -6.15 13.65
CA TYR A 20 22.38 -6.29 13.00
C TYR A 20 21.30 -5.41 13.65
N ARG A 21 21.08 -5.56 14.96
CA ARG A 21 20.08 -4.78 15.69
C ARG A 21 20.39 -3.29 15.68
N THR A 22 21.63 -2.90 15.84
CA THR A 22 22.06 -1.50 15.82
C THR A 22 21.78 -0.87 14.46
N THR A 23 22.10 -1.57 13.37
CA THR A 23 21.87 -1.10 11.99
C THR A 23 20.39 -0.96 11.69
N LEU A 24 19.55 -1.95 12.08
CA LEU A 24 18.11 -1.85 11.90
C LEU A 24 17.49 -0.67 12.68
N ASN A 25 17.87 -0.49 13.93
CA ASN A 25 17.39 0.61 14.76
C ASN A 25 17.82 1.97 14.18
N GLU A 26 19.08 2.09 13.74
CA GLU A 26 19.58 3.31 13.11
C GLU A 26 18.84 3.59 11.80
N SER A 27 18.63 2.59 10.95
CA SER A 27 17.86 2.76 9.71
C SER A 27 16.44 3.24 9.98
N ALA A 28 15.75 2.65 10.96
CA ALA A 28 14.42 3.08 11.37
C ALA A 28 14.39 4.52 11.92
N ARG A 29 15.45 4.93 12.67
CA ARG A 29 15.62 6.31 13.14
C ARG A 29 15.81 7.27 11.97
N LEU A 30 16.63 6.92 10.99
CA LEU A 30 16.89 7.72 9.80
C LEU A 30 15.64 7.86 8.94
N LEU A 31 14.85 6.81 8.79
CA LEU A 31 13.57 6.86 8.08
C LEU A 31 12.56 7.80 8.76
N ARG A 32 12.44 7.74 10.08
CA ARG A 32 11.59 8.69 10.85
C ARG A 32 12.08 10.13 10.74
N ALA A 33 13.39 10.34 10.60
CA ALA A 33 14.01 11.64 10.37
C ALA A 33 13.92 12.11 8.90
N ASN A 34 13.21 11.38 8.02
CA ASN A 34 13.12 11.64 6.57
C ASN A 34 14.50 11.70 5.87
N ARG A 35 15.42 10.82 6.28
CA ARG A 35 16.77 10.68 5.73
C ARG A 35 16.94 9.32 5.01
N PRO A 36 16.13 9.02 3.97
CA PRO A 36 16.12 7.69 3.35
C PRO A 36 17.43 7.33 2.64
N GLY A 37 18.20 8.32 2.17
CA GLY A 37 19.51 8.07 1.54
C GLY A 37 20.50 7.45 2.49
N GLU A 38 20.56 7.94 3.72
CA GLU A 38 21.44 7.42 4.76
C GLU A 38 20.94 6.07 5.29
N ALA A 39 19.63 5.90 5.40
CA ALA A 39 19.06 4.60 5.74
C ALA A 39 19.46 3.52 4.71
N ILE A 40 19.45 3.84 3.41
CA ILE A 40 19.92 2.94 2.36
C ILE A 40 21.41 2.62 2.57
N ALA A 41 22.25 3.62 2.79
CA ALA A 41 23.69 3.42 2.92
C ALA A 41 24.07 2.49 4.08
N VAL A 42 23.36 2.56 5.21
CA VAL A 42 23.62 1.67 6.37
C VAL A 42 23.03 0.27 6.18
N LEU A 43 21.95 0.12 5.36
CA LEU A 43 21.27 -1.15 5.14
C LEU A 43 21.86 -1.97 3.98
N GLU A 44 22.42 -1.35 2.96
CA GLU A 44 22.94 -2.06 1.78
C GLU A 44 23.98 -3.13 2.14
N PRO A 45 25.01 -2.88 2.96
CA PRO A 45 25.96 -3.91 3.35
C PRO A 45 25.30 -5.08 4.07
N LEU A 46 24.36 -4.77 4.97
CA LEU A 46 23.63 -5.80 5.71
C LEU A 46 22.71 -6.64 4.81
N HIS A 47 22.12 -6.01 3.80
CA HIS A 47 21.30 -6.71 2.78
C HIS A 47 22.15 -7.59 1.86
N GLU A 48 23.40 -7.24 1.55
CA GLU A 48 24.32 -8.08 0.80
C GLU A 48 24.63 -9.37 1.56
N ASP A 49 24.84 -9.26 2.87
CA ASP A 49 25.08 -10.42 3.74
C ASP A 49 23.84 -11.27 3.97
N LEU A 50 22.66 -10.64 4.10
CA LEU A 50 21.39 -11.26 4.45
C LEU A 50 20.26 -10.85 3.46
N PRO A 51 20.34 -11.30 2.21
CA PRO A 51 19.49 -10.75 1.14
C PRO A 51 18.01 -11.17 1.19
N ASN A 52 17.67 -12.14 2.05
CA ASN A 52 16.28 -12.61 2.24
C ASN A 52 15.70 -12.20 3.60
N ASP A 53 16.44 -11.43 4.39
CA ASP A 53 15.98 -11.01 5.71
C ASP A 53 14.79 -10.05 5.59
N PRO A 54 13.64 -10.34 6.23
CA PRO A 54 12.42 -9.55 6.09
C PRO A 54 12.55 -8.15 6.70
N ASP A 55 13.21 -7.99 7.83
CA ASP A 55 13.30 -6.71 8.53
C ASP A 55 14.20 -5.73 7.78
N ILE A 56 15.30 -6.25 7.21
CA ILE A 56 16.17 -5.48 6.32
C ILE A 56 15.39 -5.05 5.07
N ALA A 57 14.66 -5.99 4.45
CA ALA A 57 13.90 -5.72 3.23
C ALA A 57 12.77 -4.71 3.46
N ILE A 58 12.10 -4.73 4.60
CA ILE A 58 11.06 -3.77 4.97
C ILE A 58 11.66 -2.36 5.05
N ASN A 59 12.74 -2.19 5.81
CA ASN A 59 13.36 -0.87 6.00
C ASN A 59 14.03 -0.36 4.72
N LEU A 60 14.77 -1.21 4.01
CA LEU A 60 15.44 -0.86 2.75
C LEU A 60 14.41 -0.59 1.64
N GLY A 61 13.37 -1.42 1.54
CA GLY A 61 12.26 -1.22 0.61
C GLY A 61 11.55 0.10 0.86
N GLY A 62 11.22 0.40 2.11
CA GLY A 62 10.63 1.67 2.52
C GLY A 62 11.52 2.88 2.16
N ALA A 63 12.82 2.81 2.46
CA ALA A 63 13.78 3.85 2.10
C ALA A 63 13.87 4.09 0.59
N LEU A 64 13.87 3.02 -0.21
CA LEU A 64 13.89 3.08 -1.67
C LEU A 64 12.60 3.67 -2.24
N ILE A 65 11.44 3.36 -1.65
CA ILE A 65 10.14 3.95 -2.02
C ILE A 65 10.17 5.46 -1.78
N LEU A 66 10.64 5.92 -0.62
CA LEU A 66 10.80 7.34 -0.31
C LEU A 66 11.73 8.06 -1.29
N GLN A 67 12.78 7.38 -1.77
CA GLN A 67 13.67 7.89 -2.82
C GLN A 67 13.14 7.69 -4.26
N ARG A 68 11.92 7.20 -4.44
CA ARG A 68 11.32 6.91 -5.75
C ARG A 68 12.11 5.90 -6.60
N LYS A 69 12.91 5.06 -5.97
CA LYS A 69 13.65 3.96 -6.61
C LYS A 69 12.79 2.70 -6.70
N TRP A 70 11.59 2.85 -7.31
CA TRP A 70 10.51 1.86 -7.30
C TRP A 70 10.96 0.47 -7.78
N SER A 71 11.64 0.41 -8.91
CA SER A 71 12.09 -0.89 -9.48
C SER A 71 13.06 -1.64 -8.57
N LYS A 72 13.95 -0.91 -7.88
CA LYS A 72 14.87 -1.51 -6.90
C LYS A 72 14.10 -2.00 -5.67
N ALA A 73 13.14 -1.22 -5.18
CA ALA A 73 12.26 -1.61 -4.08
C ALA A 73 11.45 -2.88 -4.41
N VAL A 74 10.80 -2.93 -5.59
CA VAL A 74 10.05 -4.12 -6.03
C VAL A 74 10.93 -5.37 -6.05
N ARG A 75 12.15 -5.29 -6.58
CA ARG A 75 13.05 -6.43 -6.65
C ARG A 75 13.41 -6.98 -5.27
N ILE A 76 13.74 -6.11 -4.32
CA ILE A 76 14.14 -6.49 -2.95
C ILE A 76 12.93 -7.06 -2.20
N LEU A 77 11.80 -6.33 -2.23
CA LEU A 77 10.59 -6.72 -1.50
C LEU A 77 9.98 -8.01 -2.06
N LYS A 78 9.99 -8.20 -3.39
CA LYS A 78 9.51 -9.46 -3.99
C LYS A 78 10.33 -10.65 -3.53
N ARG A 79 11.65 -10.54 -3.51
CA ARG A 79 12.53 -11.62 -3.01
C ARG A 79 12.26 -11.92 -1.54
N ALA A 80 12.04 -10.91 -0.72
CA ALA A 80 11.73 -11.09 0.70
C ALA A 80 10.34 -11.71 0.92
N VAL A 81 9.33 -11.33 0.12
CA VAL A 81 8.01 -11.96 0.13
C VAL A 81 8.07 -13.44 -0.24
N ASP A 82 8.89 -13.81 -1.24
CA ASP A 82 9.08 -15.21 -1.65
C ASP A 82 9.70 -16.05 -0.49
N ALA A 83 10.53 -15.44 0.35
CA ALA A 83 11.15 -16.08 1.53
C ALA A 83 10.26 -16.03 2.79
N SER A 84 9.41 -15.03 2.93
CA SER A 84 8.56 -14.80 4.11
C SER A 84 7.14 -14.39 3.67
N PRO A 85 6.35 -15.31 3.09
CA PRO A 85 5.07 -15.01 2.44
C PRO A 85 3.95 -14.59 3.41
N ASP A 86 4.13 -14.82 4.71
CA ASP A 86 3.15 -14.48 5.75
C ASP A 86 3.41 -13.12 6.42
N ASN A 87 4.42 -12.37 5.94
CA ASN A 87 4.74 -11.07 6.50
C ASN A 87 3.92 -9.96 5.85
N VAL A 88 2.96 -9.42 6.59
CA VAL A 88 2.03 -8.37 6.14
C VAL A 88 2.74 -7.11 5.68
N LEU A 89 3.81 -6.68 6.38
CA LEU A 89 4.54 -5.45 6.06
C LEU A 89 5.31 -5.57 4.73
N LEU A 90 5.82 -6.76 4.42
CA LEU A 90 6.46 -7.00 3.12
C LEU A 90 5.45 -6.83 1.98
N TRP A 91 4.25 -7.40 2.10
CA TRP A 91 3.20 -7.26 1.10
C TRP A 91 2.72 -5.82 0.95
N THR A 92 2.56 -5.12 2.07
CA THR A 92 2.16 -3.70 2.08
C THR A 92 3.20 -2.82 1.38
N ASN A 93 4.48 -3.00 1.71
CA ASN A 93 5.57 -2.25 1.06
C ASN A 93 5.73 -2.63 -0.41
N LEU A 94 5.57 -3.91 -0.77
CA LEU A 94 5.60 -4.35 -2.16
C LEU A 94 4.48 -3.72 -2.99
N ALA A 95 3.27 -3.62 -2.42
CA ALA A 95 2.16 -2.93 -3.04
C ALA A 95 2.46 -1.44 -3.29
N ALA A 96 3.00 -0.76 -2.29
CA ALA A 96 3.42 0.64 -2.40
C ALA A 96 4.52 0.82 -3.46
N ALA A 97 5.48 -0.10 -3.54
CA ALA A 97 6.54 -0.08 -4.55
C ALA A 97 6.00 -0.31 -5.97
N TYR A 98 5.03 -1.23 -6.16
CA TYR A 98 4.35 -1.41 -7.45
C TYR A 98 3.55 -0.18 -7.87
N LEU A 99 2.85 0.43 -6.92
CA LEU A 99 2.04 1.61 -7.18
C LEU A 99 2.89 2.80 -7.61
N GLY A 100 4.04 3.01 -6.96
CA GLY A 100 4.89 4.17 -7.21
C GLY A 100 4.14 5.48 -6.97
N ARG A 101 4.07 6.33 -7.99
CA ARG A 101 3.19 7.51 -7.98
C ARG A 101 1.83 7.13 -8.53
N LEU A 102 0.82 7.21 -7.70
CA LEU A 102 -0.55 6.81 -8.07
C LEU A 102 -1.02 7.53 -9.34
N GLU A 103 -0.75 8.84 -9.46
CA GLU A 103 -1.22 9.67 -10.56
C GLU A 103 -0.68 9.25 -11.93
N THR A 104 0.50 8.63 -11.95
CA THR A 104 1.18 8.18 -13.17
C THR A 104 1.27 6.66 -13.28
N SER A 105 0.70 5.95 -12.31
CA SER A 105 0.72 4.49 -12.27
C SER A 105 -0.21 3.90 -13.34
N GLY A 106 0.38 3.16 -14.28
CA GLY A 106 -0.39 2.48 -15.32
C GLY A 106 -1.19 1.28 -14.80
N PRO A 107 -2.17 0.77 -15.58
CA PRO A 107 -3.10 -0.29 -15.16
C PRO A 107 -2.40 -1.54 -14.63
N LYS A 108 -1.29 -1.96 -15.25
CA LYS A 108 -0.50 -3.12 -14.82
C LYS A 108 0.10 -2.94 -13.43
N HIS A 109 0.65 -1.75 -13.14
CA HIS A 109 1.24 -1.44 -11.84
C HIS A 109 0.16 -1.37 -10.77
N GLN A 110 -0.97 -0.71 -11.05
CA GLN A 110 -2.11 -0.67 -10.15
C GLN A 110 -2.66 -2.07 -9.85
N ALA A 111 -2.79 -2.94 -10.86
CA ALA A 111 -3.25 -4.32 -10.66
C ALA A 111 -2.28 -5.14 -9.78
N ASN A 112 -0.96 -4.96 -9.94
CA ASN A 112 0.03 -5.60 -9.08
C ASN A 112 -0.06 -5.09 -7.64
N ALA A 113 -0.22 -3.77 -7.47
CA ALA A 113 -0.39 -3.16 -6.16
C ALA A 113 -1.66 -3.67 -5.46
N VAL A 114 -2.79 -3.71 -6.17
CA VAL A 114 -4.06 -4.24 -5.64
C VAL A 114 -3.88 -5.67 -5.15
N ARG A 115 -3.31 -6.57 -5.96
CA ARG A 115 -3.07 -7.96 -5.55
C ARG A 115 -2.20 -8.08 -4.31
N ALA A 116 -1.16 -7.27 -4.21
CA ALA A 116 -0.28 -7.28 -3.04
C ALA A 116 -0.99 -6.74 -1.78
N TYR A 117 -1.79 -5.68 -1.90
CA TYR A 117 -2.62 -5.19 -0.80
C TYR A 117 -3.72 -6.19 -0.39
N GLU A 118 -4.37 -6.85 -1.35
CA GLU A 118 -5.36 -7.90 -1.07
C GLU A 118 -4.72 -9.08 -0.32
N LYS A 119 -3.47 -9.45 -0.67
CA LYS A 119 -2.73 -10.46 0.09
C LYS A 119 -2.40 -10.00 1.52
N ALA A 120 -2.03 -8.73 1.71
CA ALA A 120 -1.82 -8.16 3.04
C ALA A 120 -3.11 -8.23 3.88
N LEU A 121 -4.29 -7.89 3.31
CA LEU A 121 -5.58 -7.98 4.00
C LEU A 121 -6.05 -9.41 4.25
N TRP A 122 -5.65 -10.37 3.42
CA TRP A 122 -5.91 -11.77 3.66
C TRP A 122 -5.14 -12.29 4.89
N LEU A 123 -3.91 -11.79 5.11
CA LEU A 123 -3.09 -12.11 6.28
C LEU A 123 -3.56 -11.36 7.54
N ASP A 124 -3.86 -10.08 7.38
CA ASP A 124 -4.36 -9.22 8.46
C ASP A 124 -5.45 -8.26 7.91
N PRO A 125 -6.73 -8.55 8.15
CA PRO A 125 -7.84 -7.70 7.70
C PRO A 125 -7.84 -6.28 8.27
N SER A 126 -7.04 -6.02 9.30
CA SER A 126 -6.88 -4.72 9.94
C SER A 126 -5.55 -4.04 9.60
N ALA A 127 -4.80 -4.58 8.62
CA ALA A 127 -3.50 -4.05 8.22
C ALA A 127 -3.56 -2.53 7.98
N ALA A 128 -2.71 -1.79 8.71
CA ALA A 128 -2.74 -0.34 8.75
C ALA A 128 -2.62 0.27 7.34
N ASN A 129 -3.45 1.27 7.07
CA ASN A 129 -3.49 2.06 5.85
C ASN A 129 -3.78 1.29 4.54
N VAL A 130 -3.93 -0.03 4.56
CA VAL A 130 -4.14 -0.81 3.32
C VAL A 130 -5.50 -0.48 2.69
N HIS A 131 -6.57 -0.40 3.48
CA HIS A 131 -7.89 0.00 2.99
C HIS A 131 -7.87 1.40 2.38
N TYR A 132 -7.18 2.35 3.03
CA TYR A 132 -7.00 3.71 2.51
C TYR A 132 -6.32 3.73 1.15
N HIS A 133 -5.19 3.03 0.99
CA HIS A 133 -4.46 2.97 -0.28
C HIS A 133 -5.26 2.28 -1.39
N LEU A 134 -5.98 1.19 -1.09
CA LEU A 134 -6.90 0.57 -2.03
C LEU A 134 -8.03 1.53 -2.43
N GLY A 135 -8.57 2.29 -1.48
CA GLY A 135 -9.56 3.34 -1.73
C GLY A 135 -9.07 4.38 -2.73
N LEU A 136 -7.83 4.84 -2.58
CA LEU A 136 -7.20 5.79 -3.52
C LEU A 136 -7.06 5.18 -4.93
N ILE A 137 -6.65 3.92 -5.05
CA ILE A 137 -6.54 3.24 -6.35
C ILE A 137 -7.90 3.15 -7.03
N TYR A 138 -8.93 2.65 -6.34
CA TYR A 138 -10.28 2.52 -6.92
C TYR A 138 -10.92 3.87 -7.23
N LYS A 139 -10.67 4.90 -6.42
CA LYS A 139 -11.07 6.27 -6.74
C LYS A 139 -10.46 6.74 -8.06
N GLN A 140 -9.17 6.51 -8.28
CA GLN A 140 -8.51 6.88 -9.54
C GLN A 140 -9.04 6.10 -10.74
N GLN A 141 -9.44 4.85 -10.54
CA GLN A 141 -10.11 4.03 -11.55
C GLN A 141 -11.57 4.43 -11.82
N GLY A 142 -12.09 5.43 -11.11
CA GLY A 142 -13.47 5.88 -11.24
C GLY A 142 -14.50 4.99 -10.53
N ASN A 143 -14.05 3.94 -9.83
CA ASN A 143 -14.94 3.07 -9.05
C ASN A 143 -15.21 3.69 -7.67
N LEU A 144 -16.05 4.74 -7.67
CA LEU A 144 -16.30 5.56 -6.48
C LEU A 144 -17.01 4.79 -5.37
N SER A 145 -17.89 3.86 -5.71
CA SER A 145 -18.62 3.06 -4.70
C SER A 145 -17.65 2.15 -3.94
N ARG A 146 -16.74 1.45 -4.65
CA ARG A 146 -15.73 0.61 -4.01
C ARG A 146 -14.73 1.43 -3.19
N ALA A 147 -14.34 2.60 -3.72
CA ALA A 147 -13.46 3.53 -3.01
C ALA A 147 -14.10 4.01 -1.69
N SER A 148 -15.39 4.41 -1.72
CA SER A 148 -16.14 4.84 -0.53
C SER A 148 -16.20 3.74 0.53
N ALA A 149 -16.53 2.50 0.15
CA ALA A 149 -16.55 1.36 1.07
C ALA A 149 -15.19 1.09 1.72
N LEU A 150 -14.09 1.28 0.97
CA LEU A 150 -12.72 1.10 1.48
C LEU A 150 -12.31 2.22 2.43
N PHE A 151 -12.66 3.47 2.16
CA PHE A 151 -12.41 4.57 3.11
C PHE A 151 -13.26 4.41 4.37
N GLN A 152 -14.50 3.96 4.26
CA GLN A 152 -15.31 3.61 5.43
C GLN A 152 -14.62 2.54 6.27
N ARG A 153 -14.09 1.48 5.63
CA ARG A 153 -13.37 0.42 6.37
C ARG A 153 -12.09 0.95 7.02
N ALA A 154 -11.37 1.86 6.38
CA ALA A 154 -10.21 2.53 6.99
C ALA A 154 -10.61 3.30 8.27
N LEU A 155 -11.76 4.00 8.25
CA LEU A 155 -12.29 4.73 9.40
C LEU A 155 -12.81 3.81 10.53
N GLU A 156 -13.35 2.64 10.19
CA GLU A 156 -13.72 1.64 11.20
C GLU A 156 -12.49 1.13 11.98
N ILE A 157 -11.33 1.02 11.30
CA ILE A 157 -10.07 0.61 11.92
C ILE A 157 -9.41 1.78 12.66
N ASN A 158 -9.38 2.96 12.04
CA ASN A 158 -8.82 4.18 12.62
C ASN A 158 -9.81 5.35 12.47
N PRO A 159 -10.70 5.59 13.44
CA PRO A 159 -11.68 6.67 13.38
C PRO A 159 -11.09 8.09 13.30
N ASN A 160 -9.80 8.25 13.61
CA ASN A 160 -9.10 9.52 13.57
C ASN A 160 -8.33 9.75 12.26
N ASP A 161 -8.50 8.91 11.24
CA ASP A 161 -7.88 9.07 9.93
C ASP A 161 -8.53 10.23 9.16
N ARG A 162 -7.92 11.40 9.25
CA ARG A 162 -8.41 12.63 8.59
C ARG A 162 -8.42 12.54 7.07
N ASP A 163 -7.49 11.80 6.50
CA ASP A 163 -7.37 11.64 5.05
C ASP A 163 -8.48 10.71 4.53
N ALA A 164 -8.76 9.63 5.23
CA ALA A 164 -9.88 8.75 4.92
C ALA A 164 -11.23 9.48 5.08
N GLN A 165 -11.40 10.28 6.15
CA GLN A 165 -12.60 11.09 6.36
C GLN A 165 -12.80 12.11 5.23
N PHE A 166 -11.76 12.84 4.85
CA PHE A 166 -11.82 13.79 3.74
C PHE A 166 -12.32 13.16 2.44
N TRP A 167 -11.77 11.98 2.09
CA TRP A 167 -12.19 11.29 0.87
C TRP A 167 -13.61 10.73 0.99
N MET A 168 -13.99 10.24 2.15
CA MET A 168 -15.34 9.76 2.44
C MET A 168 -16.39 10.85 2.18
N ASP A 169 -16.19 12.06 2.76
CA ASP A 169 -17.08 13.19 2.61
C ASP A 169 -17.18 13.64 1.13
N LYS A 170 -16.03 13.74 0.46
CA LYS A 170 -15.96 14.14 -0.95
C LYS A 170 -16.67 13.15 -1.87
N LEU A 171 -16.48 11.85 -1.65
CA LEU A 171 -17.12 10.81 -2.48
C LEU A 171 -18.62 10.70 -2.21
N SER A 172 -19.05 10.87 -0.97
CA SER A 172 -20.48 10.88 -0.61
C SER A 172 -21.23 11.96 -1.36
N ALA A 173 -20.68 13.19 -1.41
CA ALA A 173 -21.25 14.28 -2.18
C ALA A 173 -21.36 13.95 -3.68
N GLN A 174 -20.30 13.42 -4.28
CA GLN A 174 -20.29 13.03 -5.70
C GLN A 174 -21.29 11.92 -6.03
N LEU A 175 -21.44 10.93 -5.14
CA LEU A 175 -22.38 9.83 -5.34
C LEU A 175 -23.83 10.30 -5.28
N VAL A 176 -24.15 11.23 -4.36
CA VAL A 176 -25.48 11.84 -4.26
C VAL A 176 -25.80 12.64 -5.53
N GLU A 177 -24.87 13.43 -6.03
CA GLU A 177 -25.03 14.22 -7.26
C GLU A 177 -25.30 13.29 -8.46
N ARG A 178 -24.48 12.27 -8.68
CA ARG A 178 -24.68 11.27 -9.74
C ARG A 178 -26.03 10.55 -9.64
N ALA A 179 -26.50 10.27 -8.42
CA ALA A 179 -27.80 9.65 -8.23
C ALA A 179 -28.97 10.58 -8.62
N ARG A 180 -28.83 11.88 -8.36
CA ARG A 180 -29.80 12.92 -8.77
C ARG A 180 -29.85 13.03 -10.30
N ASP A 181 -28.68 13.10 -10.95
CA ASP A 181 -28.60 13.21 -12.41
C ASP A 181 -29.23 12.02 -13.10
N ARG A 182 -28.96 10.79 -12.64
CA ARG A 182 -29.60 9.57 -13.16
C ARG A 182 -31.12 9.61 -13.06
N LYS A 183 -31.66 10.01 -11.90
CA LYS A 183 -33.11 10.14 -11.73
C LYS A 183 -33.71 11.19 -12.66
N SER A 184 -33.02 12.30 -12.89
CA SER A 184 -33.48 13.35 -13.81
C SER A 184 -33.49 12.86 -15.27
N ASP A 185 -32.47 12.12 -15.68
CA ASP A 185 -32.40 11.54 -17.03
C ASP A 185 -33.42 10.44 -17.26
N GLU A 186 -33.67 9.57 -16.29
CA GLU A 186 -34.74 8.56 -16.33
C GLU A 186 -36.10 9.22 -16.43
N SER A 187 -36.35 10.29 -15.67
CA SER A 187 -37.59 11.06 -15.73
C SER A 187 -37.78 11.77 -17.08
N ARG A 188 -36.71 12.24 -17.71
CA ARG A 188 -36.77 12.81 -19.07
C ARG A 188 -37.11 11.76 -20.15
N ARG A 189 -36.52 10.57 -20.04
CA ARG A 189 -36.77 9.45 -20.98
C ARG A 189 -38.17 8.83 -20.84
N ALA A 190 -38.73 8.90 -19.64
CA ALA A 190 -40.07 8.37 -19.34
C ALA A 190 -41.19 9.32 -19.77
N ARG A 191 -40.94 10.55 -20.21
CA ARG A 191 -41.98 11.45 -20.72
C ARG A 191 -42.40 11.00 -22.12
N PRO A 192 -43.67 10.67 -22.37
CA PRO A 192 -44.13 10.33 -23.70
C PRO A 192 -43.97 11.56 -24.59
N SER A 193 -43.51 11.34 -25.84
CA SER A 193 -43.45 12.38 -26.87
C SER A 193 -44.88 12.86 -27.15
N THR A 194 -45.21 14.05 -26.67
CA THR A 194 -46.50 14.74 -27.00
C THR A 194 -46.38 15.39 -28.37
N ASP A 195 -46.02 14.62 -29.40
CA ASP A 195 -46.07 15.10 -30.79
C ASP A 195 -47.04 14.22 -31.57
N SER A 196 -48.31 14.27 -31.17
CA SER A 196 -49.45 13.95 -32.07
C SER A 196 -49.93 15.26 -32.65
N ARG A 197 -49.31 15.70 -33.72
CA ARG A 197 -49.89 16.75 -34.57
C ARG A 197 -51.26 16.32 -35.02
N ASP A 198 -52.18 17.09 -34.54
CA ASP A 198 -53.54 17.17 -35.02
C ASP A 198 -53.46 17.73 -36.47
N GLU A 199 -53.38 16.83 -37.48
CA GLU A 199 -53.65 17.15 -38.89
C GLU A 199 -54.93 16.44 -39.32
N SER A 200 -56.04 17.04 -38.91
CA SER A 200 -57.31 16.70 -39.51
C SER A 200 -58.22 17.94 -39.51
N SER A 201 -58.05 18.76 -40.51
CA SER A 201 -59.09 19.70 -40.88
C SER A 201 -58.91 20.09 -42.36
N LYS A 202 -59.48 19.32 -43.25
CA LYS A 202 -60.32 19.83 -44.39
C LYS A 202 -60.94 18.67 -45.06
#